data_3446bfe9ee7dbf4fdb435553270de999
#
_entry.id   3446bfe9ee7dbf4fdb435553270de999
#
_cell.length_a   1.000
_cell.length_b   1.000
_cell.length_c   1.000
_cell.angle_alpha   90.00
_cell.angle_beta   90.00
_cell.angle_gamma   90.00
#
_symmetry.space_group_name_H-M   'P 1'
#
loop_
_entity.id
_entity.type
_entity.pdbx_description
1 polymer ?
#
loop_
_entity_poly.entity_id
_entity_poly.type
_entity_poly.pdbx_seq_one_letter_code
_entity_poly.pdbx_strand_id
1 'polypeptide(L)'
;MKDRISEPGIIEDRELAEYYSLMAKRYMRIPCKRVLKRVMAKGIERGTVLDVGTGPGVFPIFLSKSLPEVRFKGIDLSSVMVEIAKKNAIEEAMGSRIEFKVGSAYSLPCEDHSIDLLLCINTLHHLDRPIEFFNEVARILKEKGAFVIVDFHRDVSFLFIGIFNLLWKAFFGKHPKARNGFLESIRSSYTVGECRDFLERSRLRHWKLYTRTVEMWIESVGPHSPLSPFSTCLR
;
A
#
# COMPACT_ATOMS: atom_id res chain seq x y z
N MET A 1 -14.39 -8.51 14.63
CA MET A 1 -15.28 -7.32 14.53
C MET A 1 -16.21 -7.57 13.37
N LYS A 2 -17.55 -7.48 13.56
CA LYS A 2 -18.50 -7.97 12.55
C LYS A 2 -18.62 -7.06 11.33
N ASP A 3 -18.67 -5.77 11.49
CA ASP A 3 -18.93 -4.83 10.39
C ASP A 3 -17.75 -3.90 10.13
N ARG A 4 -17.46 -3.65 8.84
CA ARG A 4 -16.45 -2.66 8.41
C ARG A 4 -17.00 -1.25 8.69
N ILE A 5 -16.15 -0.40 9.25
CA ILE A 5 -16.44 1.02 9.42
C ILE A 5 -15.48 1.77 8.52
N SER A 6 -16.01 2.39 7.46
CA SER A 6 -15.18 3.15 6.51
C SER A 6 -14.49 4.30 7.22
N GLU A 7 -13.20 4.47 6.98
CA GLU A 7 -12.40 5.58 7.48
C GLU A 7 -12.28 6.64 6.36
N PRO A 8 -12.38 7.95 6.67
CA PRO A 8 -12.11 8.98 5.68
C PRO A 8 -10.70 8.79 5.10
N GLY A 9 -10.63 8.48 3.81
CA GLY A 9 -9.38 8.11 3.14
C GLY A 9 -8.45 9.27 2.81
N ILE A 10 -8.78 10.52 3.22
CA ILE A 10 -8.05 11.70 2.78
C ILE A 10 -7.62 12.53 3.99
N ILE A 11 -6.32 12.77 4.12
CA ILE A 11 -5.76 13.68 5.12
C ILE A 11 -5.50 15.03 4.45
N GLU A 12 -6.43 15.97 4.62
CA GLU A 12 -6.31 17.35 4.13
C GLU A 12 -5.86 18.34 5.24
N ASP A 13 -5.88 17.90 6.50
CA ASP A 13 -5.34 18.67 7.62
C ASP A 13 -3.79 18.66 7.53
N ARG A 14 -3.20 19.81 7.22
CA ARG A 14 -1.75 19.95 7.00
C ARG A 14 -0.94 19.60 8.26
N GLU A 15 -1.40 20.00 9.44
CA GLU A 15 -0.70 19.70 10.69
C GLU A 15 -0.66 18.19 10.95
N LEU A 16 -1.79 17.52 10.76
CA LEU A 16 -1.88 16.06 10.86
C LEU A 16 -1.00 15.37 9.80
N ALA A 17 -1.01 15.85 8.56
CA ALA A 17 -0.23 15.30 7.46
C ALA A 17 1.29 15.43 7.70
N GLU A 18 1.74 16.59 8.19
CA GLU A 18 3.16 16.81 8.55
C GLU A 18 3.57 15.94 9.74
N TYR A 19 2.72 15.83 10.76
CA TYR A 19 2.96 14.92 11.88
C TYR A 19 3.04 13.47 11.42
N TYR A 20 2.10 13.03 10.57
CA TYR A 20 2.12 11.68 9.99
C TYR A 20 3.40 11.44 9.17
N SER A 21 3.81 12.39 8.36
CA SER A 21 5.06 12.32 7.58
C SER A 21 6.29 12.15 8.47
N LEU A 22 6.38 12.93 9.55
CA LEU A 22 7.48 12.83 10.52
C LEU A 22 7.54 11.43 11.16
N MET A 23 6.39 10.92 11.58
CA MET A 23 6.29 9.59 12.19
C MET A 23 6.58 8.48 11.19
N ALA A 24 6.07 8.59 9.96
CA ALA A 24 6.34 7.63 8.89
C ALA A 24 7.84 7.56 8.56
N LYS A 25 8.52 8.68 8.39
CA LYS A 25 9.99 8.72 8.20
C LYS A 25 10.73 8.01 9.32
N ARG A 26 10.28 8.16 10.56
CA ARG A 26 10.95 7.61 11.75
C ARG A 26 10.72 6.10 11.92
N TYR A 27 9.51 5.63 11.69
CA TYR A 27 9.11 4.26 12.09
C TYR A 27 8.89 3.30 10.91
N MET A 28 8.72 3.79 9.66
CA MET A 28 8.47 2.94 8.50
C MET A 28 9.72 2.26 7.91
N ARG A 29 10.90 2.45 8.51
CA ARG A 29 12.14 1.85 8.00
C ARG A 29 12.10 0.32 7.92
N ILE A 30 11.51 -0.36 8.92
CA ILE A 30 11.38 -1.83 8.93
C ILE A 30 10.35 -2.28 7.88
N PRO A 31 9.13 -1.74 7.81
CA PRO A 31 8.20 -1.99 6.71
C PRO A 31 8.84 -1.76 5.33
N CYS A 32 9.54 -0.63 5.12
CA CYS A 32 10.23 -0.34 3.85
C CYS A 32 11.24 -1.43 3.46
N LYS A 33 12.06 -1.93 4.40
CA LYS A 33 12.99 -3.02 4.14
C LYS A 33 12.28 -4.32 3.75
N ARG A 34 11.13 -4.62 4.38
CA ARG A 34 10.33 -5.80 4.02
C ARG A 34 9.76 -5.70 2.62
N VAL A 35 9.22 -4.52 2.26
CA VAL A 35 8.72 -4.25 0.91
C VAL A 35 9.87 -4.31 -0.11
N LEU A 36 11.01 -3.67 0.17
CA LEU A 36 12.20 -3.73 -0.71
C LEU A 36 12.61 -5.18 -1.00
N LYS A 37 12.68 -6.02 0.02
CA LYS A 37 13.01 -7.46 -0.17
C LYS A 37 12.02 -8.14 -1.13
N ARG A 38 10.73 -7.78 -1.07
CA ARG A 38 9.71 -8.32 -1.98
C ARG A 38 9.86 -7.79 -3.40
N VAL A 39 10.12 -6.50 -3.55
CA VAL A 39 10.38 -5.85 -4.84
C VAL A 39 11.61 -6.49 -5.52
N MET A 40 12.71 -6.65 -4.79
CA MET A 40 13.91 -7.32 -5.31
C MET A 40 13.62 -8.78 -5.72
N ALA A 41 12.82 -9.51 -4.94
CA ALA A 41 12.42 -10.88 -5.28
C ALA A 41 11.52 -10.98 -6.53
N LYS A 42 10.96 -9.85 -7.02
CA LYS A 42 10.26 -9.78 -8.31
C LYS A 42 11.19 -9.50 -9.48
N GLY A 43 12.49 -9.32 -9.25
CA GLY A 43 13.47 -9.06 -10.30
C GLY A 43 13.34 -7.67 -10.95
N ILE A 44 12.76 -6.70 -10.24
CA ILE A 44 12.59 -5.34 -10.75
C ILE A 44 13.89 -4.56 -10.54
N GLU A 45 14.69 -4.48 -11.60
CA GLU A 45 15.96 -3.74 -11.62
C GLU A 45 15.87 -2.46 -12.43
N ARG A 46 14.91 -2.36 -13.35
CA ARG A 46 14.63 -1.21 -14.23
C ARG A 46 13.14 -1.10 -14.50
N GLY A 47 12.71 0.02 -15.08
CA GLY A 47 11.32 0.25 -15.46
C GLY A 47 10.63 1.24 -14.53
N THR A 48 9.30 1.13 -14.43
CA THR A 48 8.46 2.07 -13.67
C THR A 48 7.74 1.36 -12.52
N VAL A 49 7.95 1.87 -11.31
CA VAL A 49 7.21 1.46 -10.10
C VAL A 49 6.19 2.54 -9.77
N LEU A 50 4.93 2.15 -9.60
CA LEU A 50 3.84 3.01 -9.15
C LEU A 50 3.47 2.67 -7.70
N ASP A 51 3.44 3.68 -6.84
CA ASP A 51 2.94 3.58 -5.46
C ASP A 51 1.60 4.29 -5.34
N VAL A 52 0.53 3.54 -5.05
CA VAL A 52 -0.85 4.04 -4.93
C VAL A 52 -1.20 4.26 -3.47
N GLY A 53 -1.68 5.47 -3.15
CA GLY A 53 -1.83 5.94 -1.78
C GLY A 53 -0.45 6.19 -1.16
N THR A 54 0.39 6.91 -1.91
CA THR A 54 1.81 7.10 -1.56
C THR A 54 2.04 7.89 -0.28
N GLY A 55 1.01 8.62 0.20
CA GLY A 55 1.11 9.47 1.38
C GLY A 55 2.28 10.44 1.27
N PRO A 56 3.13 10.54 2.30
CA PRO A 56 4.29 11.43 2.31
C PRO A 56 5.49 10.89 1.49
N GLY A 57 5.31 9.88 0.64
CA GLY A 57 6.32 9.37 -0.28
C GLY A 57 7.39 8.48 0.33
N VAL A 58 7.20 7.95 1.54
CA VAL A 58 8.25 7.23 2.29
C VAL A 58 8.72 5.96 1.56
N PHE A 59 7.80 5.18 0.99
CA PHE A 59 8.16 3.95 0.28
C PHE A 59 8.94 4.21 -1.01
N PRO A 60 8.46 5.02 -1.98
CA PRO A 60 9.21 5.28 -3.20
C PRO A 60 10.55 5.96 -2.93
N ILE A 61 10.65 6.89 -1.97
CA ILE A 61 11.91 7.52 -1.58
C ILE A 61 12.89 6.49 -1.01
N PHE A 62 12.44 5.60 -0.12
CA PHE A 62 13.30 4.57 0.44
C PHE A 62 13.79 3.57 -0.62
N LEU A 63 12.88 3.09 -1.48
CA LEU A 63 13.17 2.10 -2.50
C LEU A 63 14.09 2.65 -3.60
N SER A 64 13.91 3.92 -3.99
CA SER A 64 14.71 4.56 -5.04
C SER A 64 16.21 4.62 -4.72
N LYS A 65 16.57 4.64 -3.44
CA LYS A 65 17.99 4.60 -2.99
C LYS A 65 18.67 3.27 -3.32
N SER A 66 17.91 2.18 -3.36
CA SER A 66 18.43 0.82 -3.63
C SER A 66 18.21 0.36 -5.06
N LEU A 67 17.44 1.10 -5.85
CA LEU A 67 17.04 0.76 -7.23
C LEU A 67 17.35 1.93 -8.17
N PRO A 68 18.62 2.15 -8.53
CA PRO A 68 19.06 3.34 -9.26
C PRO A 68 18.46 3.46 -10.68
N GLU A 69 18.16 2.36 -11.35
CA GLU A 69 17.63 2.34 -12.72
C GLU A 69 16.10 2.33 -12.78
N VAL A 70 15.42 2.35 -11.63
CA VAL A 70 13.96 2.36 -11.53
C VAL A 70 13.44 3.79 -11.43
N ARG A 71 12.41 4.12 -12.22
CA ARG A 71 11.62 5.34 -12.10
C ARG A 71 10.45 5.10 -11.17
N PHE A 72 10.21 6.01 -10.25
CA PHE A 72 9.12 5.91 -9.31
C PHE A 72 8.03 6.94 -9.62
N LYS A 73 6.78 6.52 -9.49
CA LYS A 73 5.60 7.38 -9.49
C LYS A 73 4.83 7.13 -8.21
N GLY A 74 4.37 8.21 -7.57
CA GLY A 74 3.50 8.14 -6.40
C GLY A 74 2.18 8.87 -6.69
N ILE A 75 1.08 8.25 -6.33
CA ILE A 75 -0.26 8.83 -6.47
C ILE A 75 -0.94 8.83 -5.13
N ASP A 76 -1.53 9.95 -4.76
CA ASP A 76 -2.37 10.09 -3.58
C ASP A 76 -3.58 10.97 -3.90
N LEU A 77 -4.69 10.74 -3.22
CA LEU A 77 -5.89 11.56 -3.40
C LEU A 77 -5.76 12.90 -2.67
N SER A 78 -4.96 12.97 -1.59
CA SER A 78 -4.67 14.19 -0.83
C SER A 78 -3.62 15.05 -1.53
N SER A 79 -4.00 16.27 -1.88
CA SER A 79 -3.08 17.26 -2.42
C SER A 79 -1.99 17.64 -1.42
N VAL A 80 -2.34 17.70 -0.14
CA VAL A 80 -1.42 17.99 0.96
C VAL A 80 -0.35 16.91 1.09
N MET A 81 -0.73 15.62 1.01
CA MET A 81 0.22 14.52 1.02
C MET A 81 1.16 14.55 -0.18
N VAL A 82 0.65 14.84 -1.37
CA VAL A 82 1.47 14.97 -2.59
C VAL A 82 2.49 16.10 -2.46
N GLU A 83 2.12 17.26 -1.92
CA GLU A 83 3.05 18.36 -1.64
C GLU A 83 4.15 17.94 -0.67
N ILE A 84 3.79 17.27 0.42
CA ILE A 84 4.74 16.76 1.41
C ILE A 84 5.66 15.70 0.78
N ALA A 85 5.13 14.80 -0.04
CA ALA A 85 5.93 13.79 -0.73
C ALA A 85 6.98 14.42 -1.66
N LYS A 86 6.60 15.45 -2.43
CA LYS A 86 7.53 16.23 -3.28
C LYS A 86 8.63 16.88 -2.46
N LYS A 87 8.27 17.56 -1.36
CA LYS A 87 9.24 18.18 -0.43
C LYS A 87 10.20 17.11 0.13
N ASN A 88 9.68 15.98 0.60
CA ASN A 88 10.47 14.90 1.15
C ASN A 88 11.45 14.30 0.11
N ALA A 89 11.04 14.17 -1.14
CA ALA A 89 11.91 13.67 -2.21
C ALA A 89 13.04 14.65 -2.53
N ILE A 90 12.78 15.95 -2.50
CA ILE A 90 13.80 17.00 -2.69
C ILE A 90 14.81 16.96 -1.54
N GLU A 91 14.35 16.89 -0.28
CA GLU A 91 15.20 16.79 0.91
C GLU A 91 16.15 15.57 0.86
N GLU A 92 15.71 14.48 0.24
CA GLU A 92 16.49 13.23 0.10
C GLU A 92 17.25 13.12 -1.23
N ALA A 93 17.33 14.22 -2.01
CA ALA A 93 17.95 14.29 -3.33
C ALA A 93 17.38 13.28 -4.36
N MET A 94 16.09 12.95 -4.25
CA MET A 94 15.39 12.00 -5.13
C MET A 94 14.35 12.67 -6.03
N GLY A 95 14.25 14.02 -6.01
CA GLY A 95 13.19 14.76 -6.70
C GLY A 95 13.16 14.58 -8.23
N SER A 96 14.30 14.31 -8.87
CA SER A 96 14.37 14.06 -10.32
C SER A 96 13.98 12.62 -10.73
N ARG A 97 13.89 11.69 -9.77
CA ARG A 97 13.65 10.26 -10.01
C ARG A 97 12.28 9.79 -9.60
N ILE A 98 11.54 10.62 -8.84
CA ILE A 98 10.23 10.29 -8.32
C ILE A 98 9.25 11.39 -8.72
N GLU A 99 8.20 11.00 -9.43
CA GLU A 99 7.09 11.88 -9.80
C GLU A 99 5.92 11.65 -8.85
N PHE A 100 5.40 12.71 -8.21
CA PHE A 100 4.20 12.63 -7.38
C PHE A 100 3.05 13.44 -7.97
N LYS A 101 1.87 12.81 -8.06
CA LYS A 101 0.65 13.42 -8.61
C LYS A 101 -0.55 13.16 -7.71
N VAL A 102 -1.47 14.12 -7.69
CA VAL A 102 -2.82 13.88 -7.16
C VAL A 102 -3.59 13.00 -8.13
N GLY A 103 -4.23 11.95 -7.61
CA GLY A 103 -4.97 11.02 -8.44
C GLY A 103 -5.76 9.99 -7.64
N SER A 104 -6.77 9.43 -8.28
CA SER A 104 -7.64 8.41 -7.68
C SER A 104 -7.12 6.99 -7.97
N ALA A 105 -7.22 6.11 -6.97
CA ALA A 105 -6.95 4.68 -7.14
C ALA A 105 -7.93 3.98 -8.10
N TYR A 106 -9.07 4.60 -8.37
CA TYR A 106 -10.12 4.07 -9.27
C TYR A 106 -9.99 4.53 -10.73
N SER A 107 -9.05 5.44 -10.99
CA SER A 107 -8.74 5.95 -12.34
C SER A 107 -7.29 6.40 -12.34
N LEU A 108 -6.37 5.44 -12.39
CA LEU A 108 -4.95 5.69 -12.32
C LEU A 108 -4.47 6.41 -13.60
N PRO A 109 -3.75 7.55 -13.47
CA PRO A 109 -3.28 8.34 -14.62
C PRO A 109 -2.05 7.68 -15.27
N CYS A 110 -2.22 6.43 -15.70
CA CYS A 110 -1.24 5.60 -16.36
C CYS A 110 -1.88 4.94 -17.58
N GLU A 111 -1.11 4.82 -18.65
CA GLU A 111 -1.52 4.07 -19.83
C GLU A 111 -1.67 2.58 -19.50
N ASP A 112 -2.46 1.87 -20.32
CA ASP A 112 -2.58 0.42 -20.22
C ASP A 112 -1.20 -0.22 -20.40
N HIS A 113 -0.94 -1.28 -19.65
CA HIS A 113 0.29 -2.06 -19.75
C HIS A 113 1.60 -1.25 -19.69
N SER A 114 1.64 -0.20 -18.86
CA SER A 114 2.79 0.71 -18.75
C SER A 114 3.64 0.55 -17.50
N ILE A 115 3.12 -0.13 -16.46
CA ILE A 115 3.74 -0.26 -15.14
C ILE A 115 4.40 -1.63 -14.96
N ASP A 116 5.65 -1.64 -14.51
CA ASP A 116 6.41 -2.86 -14.24
C ASP A 116 6.10 -3.42 -12.84
N LEU A 117 5.89 -2.54 -11.84
CA LEU A 117 5.49 -2.93 -10.49
C LEU A 117 4.52 -1.92 -9.89
N LEU A 118 3.43 -2.40 -9.31
CA LEU A 118 2.53 -1.60 -8.48
C LEU A 118 2.74 -1.92 -7.00
N LEU A 119 2.83 -0.88 -6.20
CA LEU A 119 2.77 -0.92 -4.74
C LEU A 119 1.48 -0.27 -4.26
N CYS A 120 0.90 -0.80 -3.18
CA CYS A 120 -0.20 -0.18 -2.46
C CYS A 120 -0.08 -0.60 -0.99
N ILE A 121 0.41 0.29 -0.14
CA ILE A 121 0.79 -0.04 1.23
C ILE A 121 -0.05 0.77 2.22
N ASN A 122 -0.80 0.09 3.09
CA ASN A 122 -1.70 0.71 4.07
C ASN A 122 -2.68 1.71 3.43
N THR A 123 -3.29 1.33 2.31
CA THR A 123 -4.20 2.18 1.53
C THR A 123 -5.50 1.47 1.18
N LEU A 124 -5.47 0.15 1.01
CA LEU A 124 -6.63 -0.62 0.56
C LEU A 124 -7.83 -0.46 1.52
N HIS A 125 -7.59 -0.31 2.82
CA HIS A 125 -8.64 -0.11 3.83
C HIS A 125 -9.39 1.23 3.69
N HIS A 126 -8.84 2.20 2.96
CA HIS A 126 -9.53 3.45 2.62
C HIS A 126 -10.38 3.34 1.35
N LEU A 127 -10.25 2.26 0.57
CA LEU A 127 -10.93 2.10 -0.71
C LEU A 127 -12.27 1.40 -0.51
N ASP A 128 -13.39 2.06 -0.88
CA ASP A 128 -14.72 1.49 -0.78
C ASP A 128 -15.15 0.65 -2.00
N ARG A 129 -14.39 0.73 -3.11
CA ARG A 129 -14.63 0.01 -4.37
C ARG A 129 -13.42 -0.85 -4.75
N PRO A 130 -13.06 -1.86 -3.94
CA PRO A 130 -11.82 -2.62 -4.13
C PRO A 130 -11.76 -3.39 -5.45
N ILE A 131 -12.89 -3.85 -6.00
CA ILE A 131 -12.95 -4.52 -7.31
C ILE A 131 -12.53 -3.55 -8.43
N GLU A 132 -12.98 -2.29 -8.39
CA GLU A 132 -12.58 -1.28 -9.37
C GLU A 132 -11.07 -1.00 -9.27
N PHE A 133 -10.55 -0.88 -8.06
CA PHE A 133 -9.11 -0.73 -7.84
C PHE A 133 -8.31 -1.91 -8.41
N PHE A 134 -8.70 -3.15 -8.13
CA PHE A 134 -8.02 -4.33 -8.68
C PHE A 134 -8.12 -4.41 -10.20
N ASN A 135 -9.23 -3.93 -10.79
CA ASN A 135 -9.36 -3.83 -12.24
C ASN A 135 -8.42 -2.78 -12.84
N GLU A 136 -8.22 -1.64 -12.17
CA GLU A 136 -7.24 -0.63 -12.57
C GLU A 136 -5.80 -1.17 -12.44
N VAL A 137 -5.50 -1.90 -11.37
CA VAL A 137 -4.20 -2.60 -11.23
C VAL A 137 -3.97 -3.53 -12.42
N ALA A 138 -4.97 -4.34 -12.78
CA ALA A 138 -4.88 -5.25 -13.93
C ALA A 138 -4.71 -4.52 -15.26
N ARG A 139 -5.33 -3.33 -15.45
CA ARG A 139 -5.24 -2.53 -16.67
C ARG A 139 -3.85 -1.99 -16.90
N ILE A 140 -3.24 -1.39 -15.86
CA ILE A 140 -1.98 -0.65 -16.01
C ILE A 140 -0.73 -1.54 -15.98
N LEU A 141 -0.83 -2.74 -15.39
CA LEU A 141 0.32 -3.64 -15.31
C LEU A 141 0.67 -4.22 -16.68
N LYS A 142 1.96 -4.22 -16.99
CA LYS A 142 2.49 -4.95 -18.13
C LYS A 142 2.18 -6.45 -18.01
N GLU A 143 2.24 -7.19 -19.10
CA GLU A 143 2.02 -8.65 -19.12
C GLU A 143 2.86 -9.40 -18.08
N LYS A 144 4.13 -8.99 -17.92
CA LYS A 144 5.04 -9.53 -16.90
C LYS A 144 5.15 -8.63 -15.67
N GLY A 145 4.25 -7.67 -15.53
CA GLY A 145 4.21 -6.73 -14.42
C GLY A 145 3.88 -7.43 -13.11
N ALA A 146 4.37 -6.86 -12.03
CA ALA A 146 4.17 -7.39 -10.69
C ALA A 146 3.39 -6.41 -9.81
N PHE A 147 2.88 -6.90 -8.69
CA PHE A 147 2.30 -6.04 -7.66
C PHE A 147 2.59 -6.58 -6.25
N VAL A 148 2.62 -5.66 -5.31
CA VAL A 148 2.69 -5.93 -3.87
C VAL A 148 1.72 -4.97 -3.18
N ILE A 149 0.67 -5.54 -2.62
CA ILE A 149 -0.34 -4.81 -1.84
C ILE A 149 -0.25 -5.32 -0.41
N VAL A 150 -0.09 -4.41 0.55
CA VAL A 150 0.02 -4.74 1.97
C VAL A 150 -0.94 -3.86 2.74
N ASP A 151 -1.77 -4.48 3.55
CA ASP A 151 -2.69 -3.73 4.40
C ASP A 151 -2.98 -4.49 5.70
N PHE A 152 -3.67 -3.85 6.62
CA PHE A 152 -4.23 -4.50 7.78
C PHE A 152 -5.39 -5.43 7.38
N HIS A 153 -5.79 -6.32 8.30
CA HIS A 153 -7.01 -7.14 8.14
C HIS A 153 -7.81 -7.21 9.44
N ARG A 154 -9.15 -7.30 9.34
CA ARG A 154 -10.04 -7.34 10.51
C ARG A 154 -10.05 -8.67 11.27
N ASP A 155 -9.47 -9.74 10.69
CA ASP A 155 -9.43 -11.07 11.31
C ASP A 155 -8.35 -11.20 12.40
N VAL A 156 -7.70 -10.10 12.76
CA VAL A 156 -6.68 -10.06 13.82
C VAL A 156 -7.30 -10.39 15.17
N SER A 157 -6.64 -11.22 15.97
CA SER A 157 -7.08 -11.52 17.32
C SER A 157 -7.06 -10.28 18.23
N PHE A 158 -7.99 -10.20 19.17
CA PHE A 158 -8.10 -9.09 20.13
C PHE A 158 -6.81 -8.84 20.92
N LEU A 159 -6.05 -9.90 21.22
CA LEU A 159 -4.78 -9.78 21.91
C LEU A 159 -3.75 -8.98 21.10
N PHE A 160 -3.59 -9.31 19.82
CA PHE A 160 -2.69 -8.57 18.93
C PHE A 160 -3.17 -7.13 18.71
N ILE A 161 -4.48 -6.92 18.54
CA ILE A 161 -5.03 -5.56 18.45
C ILE A 161 -4.67 -4.75 19.69
N GLY A 162 -4.81 -5.31 20.90
CA GLY A 162 -4.46 -4.64 22.15
C GLY A 162 -2.98 -4.25 22.22
N ILE A 163 -2.08 -5.19 21.91
CA ILE A 163 -0.63 -4.96 21.91
C ILE A 163 -0.24 -3.89 20.90
N PHE A 164 -0.69 -4.03 19.64
CA PHE A 164 -0.33 -3.08 18.59
C PHE A 164 -0.92 -1.69 18.82
N ASN A 165 -2.14 -1.61 19.36
CA ASN A 165 -2.74 -0.33 19.72
C ASN A 165 -1.98 0.37 20.86
N LEU A 166 -1.48 -0.37 21.83
CA LEU A 166 -0.63 0.18 22.89
C LEU A 166 0.67 0.75 22.31
N LEU A 167 1.34 -0.01 21.44
CA LEU A 167 2.54 0.43 20.73
C LEU A 167 2.24 1.65 19.85
N TRP A 168 1.15 1.64 19.09
CA TRP A 168 0.73 2.77 18.27
C TRP A 168 0.57 4.03 19.12
N LYS A 169 -0.15 3.94 20.25
CA LYS A 169 -0.33 5.08 21.16
C LYS A 169 0.99 5.59 21.73
N ALA A 170 1.94 4.72 22.00
CA ALA A 170 3.26 5.11 22.49
C ALA A 170 4.05 5.89 21.42
N PHE A 171 3.97 5.51 20.16
CA PHE A 171 4.74 6.11 19.07
C PHE A 171 4.02 7.27 18.36
N PHE A 172 2.71 7.13 18.13
CA PHE A 172 1.90 8.06 17.33
C PHE A 172 0.87 8.85 18.17
N GLY A 173 0.66 8.49 19.43
CA GLY A 173 -0.42 9.03 20.25
C GLY A 173 -0.20 10.43 20.80
N LYS A 174 0.92 11.10 20.47
CA LYS A 174 1.18 12.49 20.88
C LYS A 174 0.23 13.49 20.19
N HIS A 175 -0.15 13.21 18.96
CA HIS A 175 -1.13 14.01 18.23
C HIS A 175 -2.55 13.49 18.50
N PRO A 176 -3.51 14.29 18.98
CA PRO A 176 -4.84 13.82 19.36
C PRO A 176 -5.57 13.06 18.23
N LYS A 177 -5.52 13.56 17.00
CA LYS A 177 -6.16 12.95 15.83
C LYS A 177 -5.49 11.65 15.36
N ALA A 178 -4.21 11.44 15.66
CA ALA A 178 -3.49 10.21 15.29
C ALA A 178 -3.58 9.10 16.35
N ARG A 179 -4.09 9.42 17.54
CA ARG A 179 -4.04 8.53 18.72
C ARG A 179 -4.74 7.18 18.53
N ASN A 180 -5.81 7.15 17.78
CA ASN A 180 -6.60 5.95 17.54
C ASN A 180 -6.40 5.38 16.12
N GLY A 181 -5.54 5.97 15.30
CA GLY A 181 -5.37 5.62 13.89
C GLY A 181 -5.22 4.13 13.62
N PHE A 182 -4.46 3.40 14.44
CA PHE A 182 -4.34 1.94 14.28
C PHE A 182 -5.69 1.22 14.42
N LEU A 183 -6.49 1.57 15.42
CA LEU A 183 -7.82 0.95 15.62
C LEU A 183 -8.80 1.33 14.52
N GLU A 184 -8.73 2.56 14.03
CA GLU A 184 -9.53 3.07 12.93
C GLU A 184 -9.18 2.31 11.66
N SER A 185 -7.89 2.17 11.34
CA SER A 185 -7.42 1.40 10.19
C SER A 185 -7.78 -0.10 10.27
N ILE A 186 -7.71 -0.73 11.45
CA ILE A 186 -8.19 -2.12 11.62
C ILE A 186 -9.71 -2.23 11.38
N ARG A 187 -10.49 -1.27 11.85
CA ARG A 187 -11.96 -1.27 11.68
C ARG A 187 -12.39 -1.02 10.23
N SER A 188 -11.62 -0.23 9.50
CA SER A 188 -11.86 0.05 8.09
C SER A 188 -11.28 -1.01 7.16
N SER A 189 -10.38 -1.89 7.65
CA SER A 189 -9.77 -2.94 6.85
C SER A 189 -10.78 -4.02 6.44
N TYR A 190 -10.45 -4.73 5.39
CA TYR A 190 -11.19 -5.89 4.93
C TYR A 190 -10.77 -7.15 5.70
N THR A 191 -11.65 -8.13 5.79
CA THR A 191 -11.29 -9.50 6.19
C THR A 191 -10.55 -10.18 5.04
N VAL A 192 -9.81 -11.23 5.35
CA VAL A 192 -9.15 -12.06 4.34
C VAL A 192 -10.14 -12.68 3.36
N GLY A 193 -11.32 -13.08 3.88
CA GLY A 193 -12.42 -13.64 3.06
C GLY A 193 -13.00 -12.62 2.08
N GLU A 194 -13.34 -11.41 2.56
CA GLU A 194 -13.83 -10.32 1.72
C GLU A 194 -12.81 -9.96 0.62
N CYS A 195 -11.54 -9.84 1.00
CA CYS A 195 -10.50 -9.49 0.05
C CYS A 195 -10.30 -10.56 -1.02
N ARG A 196 -10.42 -11.84 -0.66
CA ARG A 196 -10.39 -12.97 -1.61
C ARG A 196 -11.55 -12.88 -2.60
N ASP A 197 -12.78 -12.67 -2.13
CA ASP A 197 -13.97 -12.52 -2.99
C ASP A 197 -13.79 -11.37 -3.99
N PHE A 198 -13.28 -10.22 -3.54
CA PHE A 198 -13.01 -9.09 -4.44
C PHE A 198 -11.96 -9.42 -5.51
N LEU A 199 -10.89 -10.11 -5.14
CA LEU A 199 -9.85 -10.53 -6.09
C LEU A 199 -10.40 -11.52 -7.13
N GLU A 200 -11.19 -12.49 -6.70
CA GLU A 200 -11.82 -13.48 -7.59
C GLU A 200 -12.79 -12.83 -8.59
N ARG A 201 -13.53 -11.80 -8.16
CA ARG A 201 -14.49 -11.05 -8.99
C ARG A 201 -13.83 -9.97 -9.84
N SER A 202 -12.59 -9.59 -9.56
CA SER A 202 -11.83 -8.60 -10.35
C SER A 202 -11.22 -9.22 -11.61
N ARG A 203 -10.56 -8.37 -12.44
CA ARG A 203 -9.74 -8.78 -13.58
C ARG A 203 -8.30 -9.19 -13.19
N LEU A 204 -7.89 -8.92 -11.95
CA LEU A 204 -6.54 -9.22 -11.48
C LEU A 204 -6.33 -10.73 -11.39
N ARG A 205 -5.22 -11.23 -11.95
CA ARG A 205 -4.91 -12.66 -12.01
C ARG A 205 -3.53 -12.94 -11.41
N HIS A 206 -3.22 -14.21 -11.22
CA HIS A 206 -1.90 -14.68 -10.75
C HIS A 206 -1.50 -14.03 -9.41
N TRP A 207 -2.38 -14.08 -8.43
CA TRP A 207 -2.14 -13.54 -7.10
C TRP A 207 -2.05 -14.64 -6.04
N LYS A 208 -1.36 -14.32 -4.96
CA LYS A 208 -1.44 -15.04 -3.69
C LYS A 208 -1.82 -14.06 -2.59
N LEU A 209 -2.64 -14.52 -1.65
CA LEU A 209 -3.07 -13.77 -0.48
C LEU A 209 -2.69 -14.56 0.77
N TYR A 210 -2.02 -13.92 1.71
CA TYR A 210 -1.62 -14.50 3.00
C TYR A 210 -1.54 -13.42 4.08
N THR A 211 -1.51 -13.84 5.34
CA THR A 211 -1.43 -12.93 6.49
C THR A 211 -0.11 -13.08 7.25
N ARG A 212 0.30 -12.01 7.90
CA ARG A 212 1.39 -11.96 8.87
C ARG A 212 0.99 -11.07 10.02
N THR A 213 0.71 -11.66 11.17
CA THR A 213 0.27 -10.97 12.38
C THR A 213 -0.94 -10.08 12.13
N VAL A 214 -0.75 -8.78 11.90
CA VAL A 214 -1.82 -7.80 11.66
C VAL A 214 -1.94 -7.40 10.19
N GLU A 215 -1.01 -7.85 9.35
CA GLU A 215 -0.92 -7.48 7.94
C GLU A 215 -1.46 -8.60 7.05
N MET A 216 -2.18 -8.20 6.00
CA MET A 216 -2.56 -9.01 4.86
C MET A 216 -1.69 -8.60 3.67
N TRP A 217 -1.14 -9.59 2.98
CA TRP A 217 -0.28 -9.43 1.83
C TRP A 217 -0.93 -10.03 0.59
N ILE A 218 -1.02 -9.25 -0.47
CA ILE A 218 -1.50 -9.67 -1.78
C ILE A 218 -0.38 -9.39 -2.78
N GLU A 219 0.15 -10.44 -3.38
CA GLU A 219 1.28 -10.31 -4.29
C GLU A 219 1.03 -11.08 -5.58
N SER A 220 1.58 -10.57 -6.68
CA SER A 220 1.67 -11.35 -7.92
C SER A 220 2.50 -12.61 -7.71
N VAL A 221 2.09 -13.70 -8.33
CA VAL A 221 2.91 -14.91 -8.49
C VAL A 221 3.40 -14.98 -9.93
N GLY A 222 4.64 -15.39 -10.14
CA GLY A 222 5.17 -15.60 -11.49
C GLY A 222 4.39 -16.73 -12.20
N PRO A 223 4.32 -16.72 -13.54
CA PRO A 223 3.58 -17.71 -14.32
C PRO A 223 4.05 -19.16 -14.09
N HIS A 224 5.25 -19.35 -13.54
CA HIS A 224 5.84 -20.64 -13.20
C HIS A 224 5.95 -20.90 -11.69
N SER A 225 5.40 -20.05 -10.85
CA SER A 225 5.34 -20.32 -9.41
C SER A 225 4.30 -21.44 -9.18
N PRO A 226 4.62 -22.51 -8.46
CA PRO A 226 3.61 -23.50 -8.11
C PRO A 226 2.48 -22.75 -7.39
N LEU A 227 1.28 -22.81 -7.95
CA LEU A 227 0.08 -22.30 -7.33
C LEU A 227 0.05 -22.88 -5.91
N SER A 228 0.01 -22.03 -4.89
CA SER A 228 -0.19 -22.51 -3.52
C SER A 228 -1.42 -23.42 -3.51
N PRO A 229 -1.38 -24.61 -2.87
CA PRO A 229 -2.50 -25.56 -2.87
C PRO A 229 -3.79 -24.99 -2.29
N PHE A 230 -3.78 -23.74 -1.81
CA PHE A 230 -4.95 -23.01 -1.33
C PHE A 230 -5.67 -22.17 -2.40
N SER A 231 -5.21 -22.17 -3.66
CA SER A 231 -5.92 -21.55 -4.81
C SER A 231 -6.79 -22.53 -5.58
N THR A 232 -6.88 -23.78 -5.15
CA THR A 232 -7.79 -24.77 -5.76
C THR A 232 -9.03 -24.89 -4.89
N CYS A 233 -10.15 -24.47 -5.45
CA CYS A 233 -11.52 -24.74 -5.05
C CYS A 233 -11.71 -26.00 -4.22
N LEU A 234 -12.29 -25.86 -3.06
CA LEU A 234 -13.30 -26.81 -2.63
C LEU A 234 -14.62 -26.39 -3.31
N ARG A 235 -15.07 -27.23 -4.24
CA ARG A 235 -16.43 -27.23 -4.74
C ARG A 235 -17.40 -27.56 -3.62
#